data_c273ab0963ec389043de29852a82b3b4
#
_entry.id   c273ab0963ec389043de29852a82b3b4
#
_cell.length_a   1.000
_cell.length_b   1.000
_cell.length_c   1.000
_cell.angle_alpha   90.00
_cell.angle_beta   90.00
_cell.angle_gamma   90.00
#
_symmetry.space_group_name_H-M   'P 1'
#
loop_
_entity.id
_entity.type
_entity.pdbx_description
1 polymer ?
#
loop_
_entity_poly.entity_id
_entity_poly.type
_entity_poly.pdbx_seq_one_letter_code
_entity_poly.pdbx_strand_id
1 'polypeptide(L)'
;MKIVVTGGSGFLGSHIADALSAAGHQVAIFDTSPSRWLRPDQTMVVGSVLDMPAVNAVLKDSDALYHLAAVADLDEALNSPRTAVEVNVMGTLNFLEAARICQLKRFVFASSIYVYSNQGSFYRTTKRACENLIHDYHERFGLDYTVLRFGSLYGPRADGSNGMFRLLNQALTTRTIDYYGTGDEVREYIHVLDAAAMSVDVLAVEFANQYIHLTGRERMTTRDMLNMICEMMGGDIRLNFQATTLQGHYVQTPYNYVPKLGRRLIRNTYIDLGLGILDCLQHLDTAANGDAGDSPAAVSR
;
A
#
# COMPACT_ATOMS: atom_id res chain seq x y z
N MET A 1 16.49 15.21 10.60
CA MET A 1 15.83 14.01 11.14
C MET A 1 16.57 12.77 10.69
N LYS A 2 16.49 11.68 11.48
CA LYS A 2 16.88 10.35 11.01
C LYS A 2 15.65 9.65 10.44
N ILE A 3 15.71 9.26 9.18
CA ILE A 3 14.55 8.74 8.45
C ILE A 3 14.89 7.39 7.85
N VAL A 4 14.02 6.41 8.06
CA VAL A 4 14.11 5.11 7.40
C VAL A 4 13.19 5.10 6.17
N VAL A 5 13.67 4.55 5.05
CA VAL A 5 12.89 4.35 3.83
C VAL A 5 12.87 2.87 3.49
N THR A 6 11.76 2.18 3.75
CA THR A 6 11.60 0.79 3.31
C THR A 6 11.23 0.73 1.84
N GLY A 7 11.69 -0.29 1.11
CA GLY A 7 11.54 -0.31 -0.35
C GLY A 7 12.37 0.75 -1.05
N GLY A 8 13.41 1.26 -0.37
CA GLY A 8 14.25 2.35 -0.87
C GLY A 8 15.20 1.98 -2.00
N SER A 9 15.33 0.69 -2.31
CA SER A 9 16.05 0.22 -3.50
C SER A 9 15.19 0.25 -4.77
N GLY A 10 13.88 0.39 -4.63
CA GLY A 10 12.91 0.39 -5.72
C GLY A 10 12.78 1.74 -6.42
N PHE A 11 11.88 1.77 -7.41
CA PHE A 11 11.63 2.93 -8.28
C PHE A 11 11.30 4.20 -7.46
N LEU A 12 10.16 4.24 -6.79
CA LEU A 12 9.73 5.41 -6.01
C LEU A 12 10.62 5.63 -4.78
N GLY A 13 10.96 4.56 -4.06
CA GLY A 13 11.70 4.63 -2.81
C GLY A 13 13.09 5.26 -2.96
N SER A 14 13.80 4.95 -4.06
CA SER A 14 15.13 5.52 -4.30
C SER A 14 15.09 7.03 -4.57
N HIS A 15 14.04 7.53 -5.24
CA HIS A 15 13.85 8.96 -5.46
C HIS A 15 13.44 9.70 -4.18
N ILE A 16 12.57 9.09 -3.35
CA ILE A 16 12.23 9.66 -2.04
C ILE A 16 13.45 9.70 -1.13
N ALA A 17 14.25 8.63 -1.10
CA ALA A 17 15.49 8.62 -0.32
C ALA A 17 16.44 9.75 -0.75
N ASP A 18 16.61 9.96 -2.06
CA ASP A 18 17.43 11.03 -2.61
C ASP A 18 16.89 12.42 -2.24
N ALA A 19 15.58 12.64 -2.37
CA ALA A 19 14.94 13.90 -2.04
C ALA A 19 15.05 14.23 -0.54
N LEU A 20 14.86 13.24 0.33
CA LEU A 20 15.05 13.39 1.77
C LEU A 20 16.51 13.73 2.13
N SER A 21 17.48 13.06 1.50
CA SER A 21 18.90 13.38 1.71
C SER A 21 19.24 14.80 1.23
N ALA A 22 18.72 15.20 0.06
CA ALA A 22 18.90 16.54 -0.48
C ALA A 22 18.27 17.63 0.44
N ALA A 23 17.20 17.29 1.15
CA ALA A 23 16.59 18.15 2.17
C ALA A 23 17.36 18.17 3.52
N GLY A 24 18.51 17.50 3.62
CA GLY A 24 19.39 17.51 4.78
C GLY A 24 19.02 16.48 5.87
N HIS A 25 18.22 15.47 5.54
CA HIS A 25 17.91 14.39 6.46
C HIS A 25 18.96 13.26 6.37
N GLN A 26 19.17 12.56 7.49
CA GLN A 26 19.95 11.34 7.53
C GLN A 26 19.05 10.17 7.13
N VAL A 27 19.35 9.54 6.00
CA VAL A 27 18.49 8.51 5.40
C VAL A 27 19.11 7.12 5.51
N ALA A 28 18.34 6.19 6.05
CA ALA A 28 18.64 4.75 6.02
C ALA A 28 17.66 4.04 5.09
N ILE A 29 18.17 3.38 4.06
CA ILE A 29 17.40 2.52 3.17
C ILE A 29 17.29 1.14 3.78
N PHE A 30 16.07 0.60 3.85
CA PHE A 30 15.80 -0.78 4.27
C PHE A 30 15.11 -1.52 3.15
N ASP A 31 15.76 -2.56 2.61
CA ASP A 31 15.23 -3.31 1.48
C ASP A 31 15.80 -4.74 1.49
N THR A 32 15.15 -5.67 0.80
CA THR A 32 15.65 -7.04 0.62
C THR A 32 16.85 -7.12 -0.31
N SER A 33 17.10 -6.09 -1.10
CA SER A 33 18.21 -6.00 -2.06
C SER A 33 18.99 -4.71 -1.89
N PRO A 34 20.32 -4.71 -2.09
CA PRO A 34 21.12 -3.49 -2.11
C PRO A 34 20.63 -2.50 -3.16
N SER A 35 20.60 -1.22 -2.82
CA SER A 35 20.22 -0.18 -3.75
C SER A 35 21.33 0.13 -4.77
N ARG A 36 20.98 0.12 -6.06
CA ARG A 36 21.86 0.59 -7.14
C ARG A 36 22.06 2.11 -7.13
N TRP A 37 21.19 2.81 -6.39
CA TRP A 37 21.07 4.26 -6.35
C TRP A 37 21.54 4.82 -5.00
N LEU A 38 22.21 3.99 -4.18
CA LEU A 38 22.69 4.40 -2.87
C LEU A 38 23.70 5.56 -3.01
N ARG A 39 23.41 6.66 -2.32
CA ARG A 39 24.28 7.83 -2.26
C ARG A 39 25.29 7.69 -1.11
N PRO A 40 26.45 8.38 -1.19
CA PRO A 40 27.47 8.33 -0.14
C PRO A 40 26.98 8.85 1.25
N ASP A 41 25.94 9.70 1.23
CA ASP A 41 25.33 10.30 2.44
C ASP A 41 24.14 9.46 2.98
N GLN A 42 23.87 8.29 2.41
CA GLN A 42 22.83 7.36 2.83
C GLN A 42 23.44 6.08 3.41
N THR A 43 22.68 5.41 4.27
CA THR A 43 23.04 4.09 4.78
C THR A 43 22.12 3.03 4.18
N MET A 44 22.65 1.80 3.97
CA MET A 44 21.89 0.67 3.47
C MET A 44 21.83 -0.43 4.52
N VAL A 45 20.63 -0.89 4.80
CA VAL A 45 20.36 -2.07 5.64
C VAL A 45 19.59 -3.09 4.78
N VAL A 46 20.19 -4.23 4.52
CA VAL A 46 19.53 -5.33 3.81
C VAL A 46 18.73 -6.16 4.81
N GLY A 47 17.41 -6.27 4.58
CA GLY A 47 16.54 -7.02 5.47
C GLY A 47 15.11 -7.14 4.93
N SER A 48 14.35 -8.05 5.51
CA SER A 48 12.94 -8.28 5.16
C SER A 48 12.02 -7.55 6.13
N VAL A 49 10.92 -7.00 5.62
CA VAL A 49 9.84 -6.43 6.44
C VAL A 49 9.16 -7.47 7.34
N LEU A 50 9.41 -8.75 7.09
CA LEU A 50 8.91 -9.87 7.89
C LEU A 50 9.88 -10.29 9.01
N ASP A 51 11.09 -9.74 9.03
CA ASP A 51 12.10 -10.00 10.05
C ASP A 51 12.00 -8.98 11.20
N MET A 52 11.26 -9.29 12.25
CA MET A 52 11.04 -8.39 13.40
C MET A 52 12.34 -7.91 14.06
N PRO A 53 13.36 -8.74 14.30
CA PRO A 53 14.68 -8.28 14.77
C PRO A 53 15.28 -7.19 13.88
N ALA A 54 15.31 -7.39 12.56
CA ALA A 54 15.83 -6.40 11.60
C ALA A 54 14.98 -5.12 11.57
N VAL A 55 13.65 -5.26 11.62
CA VAL A 55 12.70 -4.13 11.68
C VAL A 55 12.93 -3.28 12.94
N ASN A 56 13.05 -3.91 14.10
CA ASN A 56 13.32 -3.20 15.35
C ASN A 56 14.70 -2.52 15.33
N ALA A 57 15.71 -3.17 14.78
CA ALA A 57 17.06 -2.62 14.70
C ALA A 57 17.13 -1.39 13.80
N VAL A 58 16.48 -1.40 12.63
CA VAL A 58 16.54 -0.28 11.68
C VAL A 58 15.76 0.94 12.15
N LEU A 59 14.65 0.75 12.90
CA LEU A 59 13.86 1.88 13.43
C LEU A 59 14.42 2.47 14.72
N LYS A 60 15.34 1.79 15.37
CA LYS A 60 15.96 2.30 16.61
C LYS A 60 16.56 3.69 16.39
N ASP A 61 16.21 4.62 17.26
CA ASP A 61 16.65 6.01 17.23
C ASP A 61 16.28 6.79 15.95
N SER A 62 15.26 6.34 15.20
CA SER A 62 14.74 7.04 14.03
C SER A 62 13.63 8.01 14.41
N ASP A 63 13.52 9.12 13.66
CA ASP A 63 12.47 10.12 13.85
C ASP A 63 11.23 9.84 13.01
N ALA A 64 11.42 9.33 11.79
CA ALA A 64 10.34 9.06 10.86
C ALA A 64 10.62 7.83 10.00
N LEU A 65 9.55 7.24 9.48
CA LEU A 65 9.58 6.13 8.57
C LEU A 65 8.80 6.47 7.30
N TYR A 66 9.38 6.19 6.14
CA TYR A 66 8.69 6.10 4.86
C TYR A 66 8.53 4.63 4.51
N HIS A 67 7.33 4.10 4.68
CA HIS A 67 7.06 2.69 4.44
C HIS A 67 6.52 2.47 3.02
N LEU A 68 7.43 2.11 2.10
CA LEU A 68 7.11 1.87 0.69
C LEU A 68 7.23 0.39 0.29
N ALA A 69 7.93 -0.41 1.08
CA ALA A 69 8.10 -1.83 0.79
C ALA A 69 6.74 -2.53 0.62
N ALA A 70 6.53 -3.13 -0.52
CA ALA A 70 5.29 -3.84 -0.86
C ALA A 70 5.47 -4.72 -2.10
N VAL A 71 4.63 -5.74 -2.23
CA VAL A 71 4.29 -6.32 -3.53
C VAL A 71 3.35 -5.32 -4.20
N ALA A 72 3.88 -4.51 -5.11
CA ALA A 72 3.18 -3.36 -5.70
C ALA A 72 2.69 -3.61 -7.13
N ASP A 73 3.25 -4.61 -7.83
CA ASP A 73 2.78 -5.02 -9.14
C ASP A 73 1.43 -5.74 -9.01
N LEU A 74 0.45 -5.33 -9.85
CA LEU A 74 -0.91 -5.85 -9.78
C LEU A 74 -1.00 -7.32 -10.18
N ASP A 75 -0.21 -7.72 -11.19
CA ASP A 75 -0.19 -9.08 -11.69
C ASP A 75 0.53 -10.01 -10.70
N GLU A 76 1.62 -9.54 -10.10
CA GLU A 76 2.30 -10.27 -9.02
C GLU A 76 1.37 -10.46 -7.81
N ALA A 77 0.69 -9.42 -7.37
CA ALA A 77 -0.26 -9.51 -6.26
C ALA A 77 -1.44 -10.43 -6.58
N LEU A 78 -1.89 -10.47 -7.84
CA LEU A 78 -2.96 -11.36 -8.30
C LEU A 78 -2.51 -12.82 -8.32
N ASN A 79 -1.30 -13.09 -8.79
CA ASN A 79 -0.75 -14.44 -8.93
C ASN A 79 -0.23 -15.02 -7.61
N SER A 80 0.15 -14.15 -6.65
CA SER A 80 0.70 -14.54 -5.35
C SER A 80 0.01 -13.82 -4.19
N PRO A 81 -1.31 -14.04 -3.97
CA PRO A 81 -2.08 -13.28 -2.99
C PRO A 81 -1.61 -13.49 -1.54
N ARG A 82 -1.10 -14.68 -1.20
CA ARG A 82 -0.52 -14.95 0.12
C ARG A 82 0.69 -14.05 0.36
N THR A 83 1.64 -14.01 -0.58
CA THR A 83 2.83 -13.16 -0.49
C THR A 83 2.45 -11.68 -0.40
N ALA A 84 1.45 -11.25 -1.18
CA ALA A 84 0.95 -9.88 -1.10
C ALA A 84 0.39 -9.55 0.30
N VAL A 85 -0.33 -10.46 0.95
CA VAL A 85 -0.82 -10.26 2.32
C VAL A 85 0.32 -10.28 3.33
N GLU A 86 1.21 -11.26 3.25
CA GLU A 86 2.35 -11.38 4.16
C GLU A 86 3.25 -10.14 4.10
N VAL A 87 3.70 -9.75 2.91
CA VAL A 87 4.60 -8.59 2.76
C VAL A 87 3.88 -7.28 3.05
N ASN A 88 2.72 -7.05 2.43
CA ASN A 88 2.08 -5.74 2.53
C ASN A 88 1.41 -5.53 3.89
N VAL A 89 0.67 -6.53 4.41
CA VAL A 89 -0.11 -6.36 5.64
C VAL A 89 0.73 -6.69 6.86
N MET A 90 1.31 -7.89 6.90
CA MET A 90 2.12 -8.29 8.07
C MET A 90 3.41 -7.47 8.16
N GLY A 91 4.05 -7.15 7.02
CA GLY A 91 5.21 -6.26 6.99
C GLY A 91 4.88 -4.87 7.53
N THR A 92 3.73 -4.29 7.13
CA THR A 92 3.25 -3.01 7.68
C THR A 92 2.97 -3.12 9.18
N LEU A 93 2.33 -4.18 9.64
CA LEU A 93 2.04 -4.40 11.06
C LEU A 93 3.33 -4.49 11.88
N ASN A 94 4.36 -5.17 11.38
CA ASN A 94 5.66 -5.26 12.04
C ASN A 94 6.29 -3.87 12.24
N PHE A 95 6.23 -3.01 11.20
CA PHE A 95 6.73 -1.65 11.30
C PHE A 95 5.88 -0.75 12.20
N LEU A 96 4.55 -0.95 12.26
CA LEU A 96 3.68 -0.23 13.20
C LEU A 96 3.99 -0.59 14.65
N GLU A 97 4.19 -1.87 14.96
CA GLU A 97 4.59 -2.31 16.30
C GLU A 97 5.96 -1.75 16.69
N ALA A 98 6.95 -1.83 15.80
CA ALA A 98 8.26 -1.27 16.05
C ALA A 98 8.20 0.26 16.23
N ALA A 99 7.42 0.96 15.40
CA ALA A 99 7.20 2.41 15.47
C ALA A 99 6.59 2.82 16.83
N ARG A 100 5.61 2.06 17.30
CA ARG A 100 5.00 2.27 18.62
C ARG A 100 6.02 2.08 19.75
N ILE A 101 6.83 1.03 19.70
CA ILE A 101 7.84 0.72 20.72
C ILE A 101 8.93 1.80 20.79
N CYS A 102 9.44 2.26 19.63
CA CYS A 102 10.48 3.28 19.57
C CYS A 102 9.94 4.73 19.64
N GLN A 103 8.62 4.90 19.81
CA GLN A 103 7.95 6.22 19.85
C GLN A 103 8.28 7.09 18.63
N LEU A 104 8.14 6.48 17.44
CA LEU A 104 8.38 7.15 16.16
C LEU A 104 7.50 8.39 16.02
N LYS A 105 8.06 9.50 15.57
CA LYS A 105 7.34 10.78 15.46
C LYS A 105 6.41 10.86 14.26
N ARG A 106 6.72 10.13 13.16
CA ARG A 106 5.90 10.14 11.95
C ARG A 106 6.03 8.84 11.17
N PHE A 107 4.90 8.21 10.87
CA PHE A 107 4.77 7.06 9.99
C PHE A 107 4.19 7.50 8.65
N VAL A 108 5.02 7.61 7.60
CA VAL A 108 4.56 7.95 6.24
C VAL A 108 4.37 6.66 5.45
N PHE A 109 3.16 6.44 4.96
CA PHE A 109 2.77 5.22 4.27
C PHE A 109 2.50 5.44 2.79
N ALA A 110 3.16 4.67 1.92
CA ALA A 110 2.86 4.66 0.50
C ALA A 110 1.63 3.79 0.20
N SER A 111 0.51 4.44 0.01
CA SER A 111 -0.73 3.88 -0.47
C SER A 111 -0.94 4.19 -1.95
N SER A 112 -2.13 3.99 -2.46
CA SER A 112 -2.47 4.18 -3.87
C SER A 112 -3.90 4.67 -4.02
N ILE A 113 -4.18 5.41 -5.09
CA ILE A 113 -5.55 5.75 -5.47
C ILE A 113 -6.43 4.52 -5.79
N TYR A 114 -5.84 3.34 -5.99
CA TYR A 114 -6.58 2.09 -6.12
C TYR A 114 -7.47 1.78 -4.90
N VAL A 115 -7.18 2.34 -3.73
CA VAL A 115 -8.04 2.18 -2.54
C VAL A 115 -9.47 2.69 -2.76
N TYR A 116 -9.68 3.60 -3.69
CA TYR A 116 -11.02 4.07 -4.09
C TYR A 116 -11.69 3.21 -5.16
N SER A 117 -10.92 2.41 -5.88
CA SER A 117 -11.40 1.59 -6.99
C SER A 117 -12.05 0.30 -6.51
N ASN A 118 -12.92 -0.29 -7.34
CA ASN A 118 -13.31 -1.69 -7.24
C ASN A 118 -12.32 -2.63 -7.95
N GLN A 119 -11.35 -2.06 -8.69
CA GLN A 119 -10.24 -2.74 -9.34
C GLN A 119 -9.00 -2.76 -8.43
N GLY A 120 -7.92 -3.41 -8.85
CA GLY A 120 -6.68 -3.48 -8.08
C GLY A 120 -6.54 -4.71 -7.19
N SER A 121 -7.51 -5.64 -7.24
CA SER A 121 -7.43 -6.99 -6.64
C SER A 121 -6.82 -6.99 -5.21
N PHE A 122 -5.91 -7.94 -4.95
CA PHE A 122 -5.26 -8.09 -3.64
C PHE A 122 -4.35 -6.92 -3.27
N TYR A 123 -3.70 -6.27 -4.25
CA TYR A 123 -2.92 -5.05 -3.98
C TYR A 123 -3.80 -3.96 -3.33
N ARG A 124 -4.93 -3.63 -3.93
CA ARG A 124 -5.89 -2.69 -3.35
C ARG A 124 -6.34 -3.12 -1.95
N THR A 125 -6.69 -4.40 -1.81
CA THR A 125 -7.20 -4.94 -0.54
C THR A 125 -6.16 -4.83 0.56
N THR A 126 -4.90 -5.16 0.27
CA THR A 126 -3.81 -5.04 1.25
C THR A 126 -3.53 -3.58 1.61
N LYS A 127 -3.53 -2.65 0.63
CA LYS A 127 -3.35 -1.22 0.93
C LYS A 127 -4.46 -0.66 1.81
N ARG A 128 -5.74 -1.02 1.56
CA ARG A 128 -6.87 -0.66 2.43
C ARG A 128 -6.72 -1.21 3.86
N ALA A 129 -6.31 -2.47 3.98
CA ALA A 129 -6.07 -3.07 5.29
C ALA A 129 -4.97 -2.31 6.06
N CYS A 130 -3.88 -1.95 5.38
CA CYS A 130 -2.80 -1.17 5.99
C CYS A 130 -3.26 0.23 6.42
N GLU A 131 -4.05 0.94 5.59
CA GLU A 131 -4.60 2.24 5.97
C GLU A 131 -5.46 2.16 7.25
N ASN A 132 -6.28 1.11 7.38
CA ASN A 132 -7.09 0.88 8.58
C ASN A 132 -6.21 0.58 9.80
N LEU A 133 -5.21 -0.30 9.66
CA LEU A 133 -4.26 -0.57 10.75
C LEU A 133 -3.54 0.70 11.21
N ILE A 134 -3.07 1.54 10.28
CA ILE A 134 -2.40 2.81 10.60
C ILE A 134 -3.33 3.73 11.41
N HIS A 135 -4.59 3.84 10.99
CA HIS A 135 -5.60 4.63 11.70
C HIS A 135 -5.83 4.08 13.12
N ASP A 136 -5.99 2.77 13.28
CA ASP A 136 -6.18 2.12 14.58
C ASP A 136 -4.97 2.34 15.52
N TYR A 137 -3.74 2.31 14.96
CA TYR A 137 -2.52 2.62 15.73
C TYR A 137 -2.46 4.07 16.17
N HIS A 138 -2.94 5.01 15.35
CA HIS A 138 -3.09 6.40 15.75
C HIS A 138 -4.10 6.55 16.88
N GLU A 139 -5.32 6.05 16.69
CA GLU A 139 -6.40 6.15 17.68
C GLU A 139 -6.02 5.51 19.04
N ARG A 140 -5.33 4.37 18.99
CA ARG A 140 -5.01 3.61 20.20
C ARG A 140 -3.73 4.05 20.89
N PHE A 141 -2.71 4.42 20.13
CA PHE A 141 -1.35 4.62 20.63
C PHE A 141 -0.79 6.02 20.34
N GLY A 142 -1.54 6.86 19.64
CA GLY A 142 -1.10 8.24 19.31
C GLY A 142 0.04 8.29 18.28
N LEU A 143 0.23 7.25 17.46
CA LEU A 143 1.26 7.26 16.42
C LEU A 143 0.83 8.21 15.29
N ASP A 144 1.54 9.33 15.13
CA ASP A 144 1.27 10.24 14.02
C ASP A 144 1.65 9.64 12.66
N TYR A 145 0.74 9.81 11.69
CA TYR A 145 0.93 9.25 10.36
C TYR A 145 0.67 10.27 9.24
N THR A 146 1.07 9.90 8.03
CA THR A 146 0.61 10.52 6.78
C THR A 146 0.49 9.42 5.73
N VAL A 147 -0.68 9.25 5.14
CA VAL A 147 -0.93 8.28 4.07
C VAL A 147 -0.85 8.99 2.72
N LEU A 148 0.06 8.54 1.86
CA LEU A 148 0.28 9.06 0.51
C LEU A 148 -0.38 8.15 -0.52
N ARG A 149 -1.47 8.58 -1.14
CA ARG A 149 -2.17 7.85 -2.19
C ARG A 149 -1.64 8.28 -3.54
N PHE A 150 -0.69 7.51 -4.05
CA PHE A 150 -0.06 7.81 -5.33
C PHE A 150 -0.94 7.45 -6.51
N GLY A 151 -0.91 8.31 -7.55
CA GLY A 151 -1.44 8.06 -8.89
C GLY A 151 -0.52 7.18 -9.73
N SER A 152 -0.65 7.31 -11.06
CA SER A 152 0.20 6.57 -12.01
C SER A 152 1.57 7.21 -12.10
N LEU A 153 2.56 6.60 -11.45
CA LEU A 153 3.95 7.08 -11.43
C LEU A 153 4.68 6.74 -12.73
N TYR A 154 5.52 7.67 -13.20
CA TYR A 154 6.46 7.46 -14.30
C TYR A 154 7.73 8.25 -14.10
N GLY A 155 8.80 7.89 -14.82
CA GLY A 155 10.06 8.62 -14.79
C GLY A 155 11.30 7.72 -14.77
N PRO A 156 12.49 8.30 -14.56
CA PRO A 156 13.75 7.54 -14.52
C PRO A 156 13.77 6.50 -13.40
N ARG A 157 14.60 5.47 -13.54
CA ARG A 157 14.72 4.29 -12.66
C ARG A 157 13.50 3.36 -12.66
N ALA A 158 12.47 3.63 -13.47
CA ALA A 158 11.39 2.66 -13.69
C ALA A 158 11.93 1.45 -14.47
N ASP A 159 11.29 0.31 -14.28
CA ASP A 159 11.64 -0.95 -14.93
C ASP A 159 10.43 -1.58 -15.65
N GLY A 160 10.56 -2.82 -16.08
CA GLY A 160 9.51 -3.56 -16.78
C GLY A 160 8.21 -3.76 -16.00
N SER A 161 8.17 -3.55 -14.70
CA SER A 161 6.94 -3.55 -13.91
C SER A 161 6.09 -2.28 -14.13
N ASN A 162 6.72 -1.17 -14.54
CA ASN A 162 6.06 0.09 -14.79
C ASN A 162 5.43 0.17 -16.19
N GLY A 163 4.13 0.48 -16.25
CA GLY A 163 3.38 0.52 -17.51
C GLY A 163 3.93 1.54 -18.52
N MET A 164 4.25 2.77 -18.08
CA MET A 164 4.83 3.79 -18.96
C MET A 164 6.19 3.36 -19.51
N PHE A 165 7.04 2.79 -18.65
CA PHE A 165 8.35 2.26 -19.08
C PHE A 165 8.19 1.20 -20.18
N ARG A 166 7.24 0.24 -20.02
CA ARG A 166 7.00 -0.77 -21.06
C ARG A 166 6.61 -0.17 -22.39
N LEU A 167 5.71 0.82 -22.40
CA LEU A 167 5.24 1.47 -23.62
C LEU A 167 6.39 2.24 -24.32
N LEU A 168 7.16 3.01 -23.56
CA LEU A 168 8.32 3.74 -24.08
C LEU A 168 9.40 2.80 -24.60
N ASN A 169 9.67 1.71 -23.90
CA ASN A 169 10.65 0.71 -24.33
C ASN A 169 10.21 0.01 -25.64
N GLN A 170 8.94 -0.32 -25.81
CA GLN A 170 8.39 -0.85 -27.07
C GLN A 170 8.57 0.18 -28.20
N ALA A 171 8.20 1.44 -27.97
CA ALA A 171 8.37 2.51 -28.94
C ALA A 171 9.81 2.65 -29.42
N LEU A 172 10.77 2.59 -28.48
CA LEU A 172 12.20 2.73 -28.78
C LEU A 172 12.79 1.52 -29.52
N THR A 173 12.41 0.30 -29.08
CA THR A 173 13.09 -0.93 -29.55
C THR A 173 12.44 -1.54 -30.79
N THR A 174 11.12 -1.49 -30.91
CA THR A 174 10.36 -2.16 -31.98
C THR A 174 9.63 -1.21 -32.91
N ARG A 175 9.59 0.08 -32.63
CA ARG A 175 8.78 1.08 -33.35
C ARG A 175 7.31 0.69 -33.46
N THR A 176 6.85 -0.14 -32.49
CA THR A 176 5.45 -0.60 -32.39
C THR A 176 5.07 -0.61 -30.92
N ILE A 177 3.90 -0.07 -30.60
CA ILE A 177 3.33 -0.16 -29.27
C ILE A 177 2.07 -1.03 -29.32
N ASP A 178 2.12 -2.17 -28.65
CA ASP A 178 0.96 -3.03 -28.40
C ASP A 178 0.33 -2.65 -27.07
N TYR A 179 -0.82 -1.99 -27.12
CA TYR A 179 -1.56 -1.57 -25.95
C TYR A 179 -2.78 -2.46 -25.74
N TYR A 180 -2.84 -3.09 -24.56
CA TYR A 180 -3.97 -3.92 -24.14
C TYR A 180 -5.02 -3.04 -23.45
N GLY A 181 -5.97 -2.55 -24.23
CA GLY A 181 -7.04 -1.64 -23.81
C GLY A 181 -7.64 -0.91 -24.99
N THR A 182 -8.67 -0.09 -24.77
CA THR A 182 -9.32 0.71 -25.82
C THR A 182 -8.58 2.00 -26.14
N GLY A 183 -7.75 2.47 -25.20
CA GLY A 183 -7.11 3.76 -25.25
C GLY A 183 -7.95 4.88 -24.64
N ASP A 184 -9.20 4.60 -24.24
CA ASP A 184 -10.11 5.58 -23.63
C ASP A 184 -9.92 5.69 -22.12
N GLU A 185 -9.02 4.88 -21.56
CA GLU A 185 -8.68 4.91 -20.14
C GLU A 185 -8.04 6.27 -19.80
N VAL A 186 -8.62 6.95 -18.82
CA VAL A 186 -8.14 8.25 -18.34
C VAL A 186 -7.30 8.08 -17.10
N ARG A 187 -6.07 8.59 -17.14
CA ARG A 187 -5.14 8.53 -16.03
C ARG A 187 -4.55 9.90 -15.72
N GLU A 188 -4.16 10.06 -14.48
CA GLU A 188 -3.38 11.19 -14.00
C GLU A 188 -1.97 10.70 -13.70
N TYR A 189 -1.07 10.98 -14.63
CA TYR A 189 0.34 10.58 -14.51
C TYR A 189 1.11 11.62 -13.72
N ILE A 190 1.85 11.16 -12.70
CA ILE A 190 2.73 12.01 -11.90
C ILE A 190 4.18 11.60 -12.13
N HIS A 191 5.04 12.58 -12.40
CA HIS A 191 6.47 12.33 -12.52
C HIS A 191 7.06 11.95 -11.16
N VAL A 192 7.94 10.96 -11.13
CA VAL A 192 8.50 10.42 -9.89
C VAL A 192 9.28 11.45 -9.07
N LEU A 193 9.92 12.43 -9.73
CA LEU A 193 10.63 13.51 -9.03
C LEU A 193 9.66 14.45 -8.32
N ASP A 194 8.51 14.76 -8.92
CA ASP A 194 7.47 15.57 -8.28
C ASP A 194 6.86 14.80 -7.08
N ALA A 195 6.59 13.50 -7.28
CA ALA A 195 6.12 12.64 -6.21
C ALA A 195 7.11 12.57 -5.04
N ALA A 196 8.40 12.49 -5.33
CA ALA A 196 9.46 12.47 -4.32
C ALA A 196 9.58 13.82 -3.59
N ALA A 197 9.54 14.94 -4.33
CA ALA A 197 9.59 16.27 -3.71
C ALA A 197 8.38 16.50 -2.79
N MET A 198 7.16 16.25 -3.27
CA MET A 198 5.96 16.35 -2.44
C MET A 198 5.97 15.38 -1.25
N SER A 199 6.63 14.23 -1.37
CA SER A 199 6.80 13.30 -0.25
C SER A 199 7.74 13.87 0.83
N VAL A 200 8.62 14.81 0.52
CA VAL A 200 9.40 15.55 1.54
C VAL A 200 8.52 16.60 2.21
N ASP A 201 7.72 17.33 1.44
CA ASP A 201 6.85 18.40 1.94
C ASP A 201 5.88 17.91 3.03
N VAL A 202 5.43 16.66 2.94
CA VAL A 202 4.46 16.07 3.89
C VAL A 202 5.02 15.79 5.29
N LEU A 203 6.31 16.04 5.53
CA LEU A 203 6.88 16.03 6.88
C LEU A 203 6.44 17.24 7.72
N ALA A 204 5.96 18.32 7.07
CA ALA A 204 5.40 19.47 7.78
C ALA A 204 4.20 19.04 8.65
N VAL A 205 4.02 19.77 9.76
CA VAL A 205 3.06 19.39 10.82
C VAL A 205 1.62 19.40 10.33
N GLU A 206 1.29 20.27 9.39
CA GLU A 206 -0.05 20.38 8.79
C GLU A 206 -0.50 19.13 8.03
N PHE A 207 0.44 18.25 7.65
CA PHE A 207 0.11 16.97 6.97
C PHE A 207 0.05 15.78 7.94
N ALA A 208 0.18 16.02 9.26
CA ALA A 208 0.02 14.96 10.23
C ALA A 208 -1.42 14.45 10.25
N ASN A 209 -1.54 13.12 10.35
CA ASN A 209 -2.82 12.41 10.48
C ASN A 209 -3.77 12.64 9.29
N GLN A 210 -3.19 12.75 8.10
CA GLN A 210 -3.94 13.01 6.87
C GLN A 210 -3.68 11.97 5.78
N TYR A 211 -4.66 11.90 4.86
CA TYR A 211 -4.60 11.14 3.62
C TYR A 211 -4.39 12.13 2.47
N ILE A 212 -3.25 12.04 1.81
CA ILE A 212 -2.82 12.99 0.77
C ILE A 212 -2.81 12.28 -0.58
N HIS A 213 -3.44 12.89 -1.59
CA HIS A 213 -3.36 12.41 -2.97
C HIS A 213 -2.16 13.03 -3.67
N LEU A 214 -1.29 12.19 -4.20
CA LEU A 214 -0.16 12.57 -5.02
C LEU A 214 -0.40 12.07 -6.45
N THR A 215 -1.14 12.85 -7.22
CA THR A 215 -1.50 12.59 -8.62
C THR A 215 -0.99 13.70 -9.52
N GLY A 216 -0.92 13.44 -10.82
CA GLY A 216 -0.59 14.48 -11.80
C GLY A 216 -1.71 15.51 -11.93
N ARG A 217 -1.39 16.63 -12.52
CA ARG A 217 -2.35 17.72 -12.76
C ARG A 217 -3.16 17.53 -14.04
N GLU A 218 -2.58 16.80 -15.00
CA GLU A 218 -3.18 16.60 -16.31
C GLU A 218 -3.95 15.28 -16.34
N ARG A 219 -5.17 15.35 -16.86
CA ARG A 219 -5.99 14.19 -17.16
C ARG A 219 -5.90 13.93 -18.65
N MET A 220 -5.38 12.76 -19.01
CA MET A 220 -5.17 12.41 -20.40
C MET A 220 -5.69 11.00 -20.68
N THR A 221 -6.28 10.79 -21.84
CA THR A 221 -6.59 9.43 -22.30
C THR A 221 -5.29 8.71 -22.64
N THR A 222 -5.29 7.39 -22.52
CA THR A 222 -4.11 6.61 -22.94
C THR A 222 -3.83 6.78 -24.42
N ARG A 223 -4.86 6.93 -25.25
CA ARG A 223 -4.73 7.20 -26.69
C ARG A 223 -3.99 8.51 -26.97
N ASP A 224 -4.38 9.60 -26.30
CA ASP A 224 -3.72 10.92 -26.49
C ASP A 224 -2.28 10.86 -26.04
N MET A 225 -2.00 10.20 -24.91
CA MET A 225 -0.64 9.98 -24.43
C MET A 225 0.21 9.18 -25.43
N LEU A 226 -0.33 8.11 -26.01
CA LEU A 226 0.38 7.30 -27.00
C LEU A 226 0.61 8.08 -28.29
N ASN A 227 -0.34 8.88 -28.76
CA ASN A 227 -0.17 9.78 -29.89
C ASN A 227 0.94 10.80 -29.62
N MET A 228 0.96 11.41 -28.44
CA MET A 228 2.03 12.34 -28.03
C MET A 228 3.41 11.66 -28.06
N ILE A 229 3.53 10.41 -27.60
CA ILE A 229 4.78 9.64 -27.68
C ILE A 229 5.19 9.43 -29.13
N CYS A 230 4.24 9.08 -30.02
CA CYS A 230 4.52 8.91 -31.44
C CYS A 230 5.03 10.21 -32.09
N GLU A 231 4.41 11.33 -31.81
CA GLU A 231 4.82 12.66 -32.30
C GLU A 231 6.23 13.02 -31.84
N MET A 232 6.52 12.85 -30.54
CA MET A 232 7.84 13.09 -29.95
C MET A 232 8.94 12.24 -30.59
N MET A 233 8.60 11.06 -31.10
CA MET A 233 9.55 10.13 -31.71
C MET A 233 9.59 10.18 -33.25
N GLY A 234 8.99 11.20 -33.87
CA GLY A 234 9.05 11.45 -35.30
C GLY A 234 7.93 10.81 -36.12
N GLY A 235 6.86 10.30 -35.49
CA GLY A 235 5.61 9.95 -36.14
C GLY A 235 5.53 8.57 -36.81
N ASP A 236 6.61 7.78 -36.84
CA ASP A 236 6.66 6.47 -37.54
C ASP A 236 6.49 5.27 -36.59
N ILE A 237 5.76 5.44 -35.47
CA ILE A 237 5.44 4.37 -34.54
C ILE A 237 4.04 3.81 -34.83
N ARG A 238 3.95 2.49 -34.95
CA ARG A 238 2.67 1.79 -35.10
C ARG A 238 2.00 1.60 -33.73
N LEU A 239 0.76 2.06 -33.59
CA LEU A 239 -0.08 1.82 -32.42
C LEU A 239 -1.06 0.70 -32.70
N ASN A 240 -1.00 -0.37 -31.92
CA ASN A 240 -1.95 -1.48 -31.97
C ASN A 240 -2.77 -1.52 -30.68
N PHE A 241 -4.06 -1.20 -30.78
CA PHE A 241 -4.98 -1.34 -29.65
C PHE A 241 -5.64 -2.71 -29.67
N GLN A 242 -5.45 -3.47 -28.61
CA GLN A 242 -6.11 -4.75 -28.41
C GLN A 242 -7.22 -4.56 -27.38
N ALA A 243 -8.48 -4.63 -27.84
CA ALA A 243 -9.65 -4.42 -26.99
C ALA A 243 -9.85 -5.59 -26.00
N THR A 244 -8.89 -5.78 -25.11
CA THR A 244 -8.97 -6.69 -23.98
C THR A 244 -9.10 -5.88 -22.70
N THR A 245 -10.03 -6.27 -21.85
CA THR A 245 -10.14 -5.64 -20.53
C THR A 245 -8.93 -6.07 -19.71
N LEU A 246 -8.02 -5.13 -19.41
CA LEU A 246 -6.95 -5.37 -18.46
C LEU A 246 -7.56 -5.70 -17.08
N GLN A 247 -7.49 -6.96 -16.68
CA GLN A 247 -8.02 -7.38 -15.39
C GLN A 247 -7.31 -6.63 -14.26
N GLY A 248 -8.09 -6.08 -13.34
CA GLY A 248 -7.55 -5.40 -12.18
C GLY A 248 -7.20 -3.91 -12.37
N HIS A 249 -7.32 -3.35 -13.58
CA HIS A 249 -7.07 -1.94 -13.83
C HIS A 249 -8.35 -1.10 -13.91
N TYR A 250 -8.31 0.14 -13.37
CA TYR A 250 -9.43 1.07 -13.49
C TYR A 250 -9.41 1.77 -14.86
N VAL A 251 -10.60 2.12 -15.37
CA VAL A 251 -10.77 2.88 -16.62
C VAL A 251 -10.60 4.38 -16.38
N GLN A 252 -11.12 4.88 -15.27
CA GLN A 252 -10.94 6.28 -14.86
C GLN A 252 -10.32 6.35 -13.47
N THR A 253 -9.43 7.32 -13.25
CA THR A 253 -8.83 7.55 -11.93
C THR A 253 -9.92 7.74 -10.88
N PRO A 254 -10.04 6.86 -9.89
CA PRO A 254 -11.11 6.92 -8.89
C PRO A 254 -10.74 7.90 -7.77
N TYR A 255 -11.71 8.71 -7.34
CA TYR A 255 -11.57 9.60 -6.19
C TYR A 255 -12.56 9.30 -5.06
N ASN A 256 -13.59 8.50 -5.35
CA ASN A 256 -14.64 8.20 -4.39
C ASN A 256 -14.73 6.70 -4.13
N TYR A 257 -14.70 6.32 -2.87
CA TYR A 257 -14.96 4.94 -2.46
C TYR A 257 -16.46 4.66 -2.50
N VAL A 258 -16.86 3.64 -3.26
CA VAL A 258 -18.23 3.11 -3.25
C VAL A 258 -18.22 1.83 -2.41
N PRO A 259 -18.78 1.85 -1.18
CA PRO A 259 -18.84 0.66 -0.35
C PRO A 259 -19.78 -0.38 -0.97
N LYS A 260 -19.42 -1.66 -0.83
CA LYS A 260 -20.37 -2.75 -1.12
C LYS A 260 -21.39 -2.81 0.01
N LEU A 261 -22.64 -2.44 -0.27
CA LEU A 261 -23.71 -2.53 0.72
C LEU A 261 -24.06 -4.01 0.98
N GLY A 262 -24.09 -4.38 2.24
CA GLY A 262 -24.60 -5.67 2.66
C GLY A 262 -26.15 -5.69 2.61
N ARG A 263 -26.71 -6.87 2.30
CA ARG A 263 -28.15 -7.10 2.41
C ARG A 263 -28.45 -7.60 3.83
N ARG A 264 -29.34 -6.90 4.55
CA ARG A 264 -29.83 -7.36 5.85
C ARG A 264 -30.83 -8.50 5.65
N LEU A 265 -30.54 -9.67 6.23
CA LEU A 265 -31.47 -10.78 6.29
C LEU A 265 -32.30 -10.66 7.56
N ILE A 266 -33.60 -10.58 7.41
CA ILE A 266 -34.55 -10.55 8.54
C ILE A 266 -35.39 -11.81 8.43
N ARG A 267 -35.57 -12.51 9.57
CA ARG A 267 -36.48 -13.63 9.70
C ARG A 267 -37.80 -13.13 10.30
N ASN A 268 -38.93 -13.74 9.91
CA ASN A 268 -40.23 -13.43 10.48
C ASN A 268 -40.34 -13.89 11.95
N THR A 269 -39.57 -14.89 12.34
CA THR A 269 -39.45 -15.35 13.71
C THR A 269 -38.04 -15.02 14.22
N TYR A 270 -37.96 -14.36 15.35
CA TYR A 270 -36.71 -14.02 16.02
C TYR A 270 -36.88 -14.18 17.55
N ILE A 271 -35.75 -14.36 18.20
CA ILE A 271 -35.71 -14.36 19.66
C ILE A 271 -35.64 -12.92 20.12
N ASP A 272 -36.58 -12.46 20.88
CA ASP A 272 -36.56 -11.15 21.52
C ASP A 272 -35.35 -11.01 22.43
N LEU A 273 -34.78 -9.80 22.50
CA LEU A 273 -33.53 -9.53 23.25
C LEU A 273 -33.69 -9.94 24.74
N GLY A 274 -34.85 -9.68 25.35
CA GLY A 274 -35.12 -10.03 26.75
C GLY A 274 -35.14 -11.54 26.96
N LEU A 275 -35.81 -12.27 26.07
CA LEU A 275 -35.81 -13.73 26.09
C LEU A 275 -34.42 -14.31 25.83
N GLY A 276 -33.67 -13.74 24.90
CA GLY A 276 -32.29 -14.16 24.61
C GLY A 276 -31.37 -13.95 25.81
N ILE A 277 -31.47 -12.82 26.50
CA ILE A 277 -30.71 -12.57 27.73
C ILE A 277 -31.09 -13.56 28.83
N LEU A 278 -32.38 -13.84 29.02
CA LEU A 278 -32.85 -14.79 30.01
C LEU A 278 -32.31 -16.20 29.72
N ASP A 279 -32.33 -16.64 28.48
CA ASP A 279 -31.76 -17.92 28.03
C ASP A 279 -30.24 -18.00 28.34
N CYS A 280 -29.49 -16.94 28.06
CA CYS A 280 -28.09 -16.88 28.43
C CYS A 280 -27.84 -16.96 29.94
N LEU A 281 -28.65 -16.26 30.75
CA LEU A 281 -28.54 -16.29 32.21
C LEU A 281 -28.84 -17.70 32.76
N GLN A 282 -29.86 -18.36 32.24
CA GLN A 282 -30.19 -19.73 32.64
C GLN A 282 -29.07 -20.71 32.29
N HIS A 283 -28.45 -20.54 31.10
CA HIS A 283 -27.31 -21.36 30.69
C HIS A 283 -26.11 -21.18 31.62
N LEU A 284 -25.79 -19.93 31.96
CA LEU A 284 -24.67 -19.62 32.87
C LEU A 284 -24.93 -20.15 34.30
N ASP A 285 -26.15 -20.02 34.79
CA ASP A 285 -26.53 -20.54 36.12
C ASP A 285 -26.47 -22.08 36.18
N THR A 286 -26.92 -22.74 35.10
CA THR A 286 -26.84 -24.21 35.01
C THR A 286 -25.40 -24.69 34.95
N ALA A 287 -24.52 -23.98 34.21
CA ALA A 287 -23.08 -24.29 34.13
C ALA A 287 -22.39 -24.08 35.49
N ALA A 288 -22.74 -23.00 36.22
CA ALA A 288 -22.17 -22.71 37.54
C ALA A 288 -22.63 -23.73 38.62
N ASN A 289 -23.86 -24.23 38.51
CA ASN A 289 -24.42 -25.20 39.45
C ASN A 289 -24.17 -26.66 39.05
N GLY A 290 -23.87 -26.96 37.79
CA GLY A 290 -23.56 -28.28 37.26
C GLY A 290 -22.15 -28.80 37.59
N ASP A 291 -21.18 -27.91 37.80
CA ASP A 291 -19.81 -28.27 38.20
C ASP A 291 -19.65 -28.64 39.67
N ALA A 292 -20.72 -28.55 40.46
CA ALA A 292 -20.71 -28.91 41.87
C ALA A 292 -21.06 -30.38 42.14
N GLY A 293 -21.29 -31.22 41.14
CA GLY A 293 -21.79 -32.58 41.31
C GLY A 293 -21.20 -33.66 40.41
N ASP A 294 -19.89 -33.81 40.30
CA ASP A 294 -19.28 -35.09 39.89
C ASP A 294 -17.82 -35.16 40.30
N SER A 295 -17.59 -35.49 41.58
CA SER A 295 -16.33 -36.06 42.02
C SER A 295 -16.42 -37.58 41.77
N PRO A 296 -15.62 -38.19 40.88
CA PRO A 296 -15.71 -39.62 40.70
C PRO A 296 -15.24 -40.33 41.96
N ALA A 297 -16.17 -41.00 42.64
CA ALA A 297 -15.88 -41.95 43.70
C ALA A 297 -14.90 -43.01 43.21
N ALA A 298 -13.79 -43.13 43.90
CA ALA A 298 -12.82 -44.21 43.76
C ALA A 298 -13.54 -45.57 43.79
N VAL A 299 -13.54 -46.29 42.68
CA VAL A 299 -13.87 -47.72 42.68
C VAL A 299 -12.55 -48.50 42.78
N SER A 300 -12.28 -48.96 43.99
CA SER A 300 -11.36 -50.06 44.27
C SER A 300 -11.93 -51.35 43.72
N ARG A 301 -11.24 -51.96 42.73
CA ARG A 301 -10.92 -53.39 42.68
C ARG A 301 -10.03 -53.70 41.48
#